data_fe190d910ff282d06f3253f5148f469e
#
_entry.id   fe190d910ff282d06f3253f5148f469e
#
_cell.length_a   1.000
_cell.length_b   1.000
_cell.length_c   1.000
_cell.angle_alpha   90.00
_cell.angle_beta   90.00
_cell.angle_gamma   90.00
#
_symmetry.space_group_name_H-M   'P 1'
#
loop_
_entity.id
_entity.type
_entity.pdbx_description
1 polymer ?
#
loop_
_entity_poly.entity_id
_entity_poly.type
_entity_poly.pdbx_seq_one_letter_code
_entity_poly.pdbx_strand_id
1 'polypeptide(L)'
;MIRDCKNDLCFKDIYFSYNDIQNRKEICNNLNLTVKKGNFTSIIGPSGSGKTSLLKLISGLINFTKGQITFENRKINEIFHEITLVQQNIALMPWLNVYQNIALGKNSNSNNLHAELLRVIKDVGLEGFASFFPFQLSGGMLQRVAIARALLFKPRLLLLDEPFAALDNLSREIIATELASIIKKKLVTVIMVTHSIEEAALLSDEVLVTGRAPINVVRRYIQPKCTKSESWQKLGFRKSLEDKTFLNYIKLIRDMSYKVMEKEN
;
A
#
# COMPACT_ATOMS: atom_id res chain seq x y z
N MET A 1 12.87 2.99 -22.75
CA MET A 1 11.88 2.15 -23.44
C MET A 1 10.65 2.08 -22.56
N ILE A 2 9.56 2.74 -22.93
CA ILE A 2 8.26 2.61 -22.27
C ILE A 2 7.77 1.22 -22.68
N ARG A 3 7.79 0.26 -21.74
CA ARG A 3 7.21 -1.07 -21.96
C ARG A 3 5.72 -0.90 -22.24
N ASP A 4 5.19 -1.76 -23.10
CA ASP A 4 3.77 -1.85 -23.44
C ASP A 4 2.93 -1.95 -22.16
N CYS A 5 2.26 -0.87 -21.80
CA CYS A 5 1.53 -0.71 -20.52
C CYS A 5 0.14 -1.34 -20.52
N LYS A 6 -0.11 -2.34 -21.38
CA LYS A 6 -1.48 -2.83 -21.68
C LYS A 6 -2.30 -3.27 -20.48
N ASN A 7 -1.67 -3.75 -19.39
CA ASN A 7 -2.42 -4.24 -18.22
C ASN A 7 -1.98 -3.62 -16.90
N ASP A 8 -0.92 -2.82 -16.90
CA ASP A 8 -0.27 -2.27 -15.71
C ASP A 8 -0.89 -0.94 -15.29
N LEU A 9 -0.54 -0.48 -14.08
CA LEU A 9 -0.78 0.90 -13.68
C LEU A 9 0.34 1.77 -14.23
N CYS A 10 0.00 2.71 -15.10
CA CYS A 10 0.94 3.56 -15.81
C CYS A 10 0.69 5.02 -15.55
N PHE A 11 1.76 5.72 -15.25
CA PHE A 11 1.84 7.17 -15.14
C PHE A 11 2.58 7.68 -16.35
N LYS A 12 1.98 8.59 -17.08
CA LYS A 12 2.59 9.21 -18.27
C LYS A 12 2.57 10.72 -18.11
N ASP A 13 3.76 11.30 -18.07
CA ASP A 13 4.00 12.76 -18.04
C ASP A 13 3.15 13.46 -16.97
N ILE A 14 3.15 12.94 -15.74
CA ILE A 14 2.36 13.49 -14.64
C ILE A 14 3.03 14.72 -14.06
N TYR A 15 2.23 15.81 -13.98
CA TYR A 15 2.59 17.07 -13.31
C TYR A 15 1.58 17.36 -12.21
N PHE A 16 2.09 17.66 -11.03
CA PHE A 16 1.28 18.10 -9.90
C PHE A 16 2.07 18.95 -8.93
N SER A 17 1.47 20.03 -8.45
CA SER A 17 2.00 20.86 -7.39
C SER A 17 0.87 21.31 -6.45
N TYR A 18 1.19 21.42 -5.16
CA TYR A 18 0.34 22.17 -4.24
C TYR A 18 0.61 23.65 -4.44
N ASN A 19 -0.44 24.41 -4.64
CA ASN A 19 -0.40 25.87 -4.70
C ASN A 19 -0.87 26.39 -3.34
N ASP A 20 0.06 26.80 -2.50
CA ASP A 20 -0.23 27.59 -1.30
C ASP A 20 0.02 29.08 -1.60
N ILE A 21 -0.65 29.95 -0.84
CA ILE A 21 -0.63 31.42 -1.08
C ILE A 21 0.80 31.99 -1.11
N GLN A 22 1.76 31.32 -0.45
CA GLN A 22 3.14 31.78 -0.33
C GLN A 22 4.17 30.87 -1.00
N ASN A 23 3.86 29.58 -1.29
CA ASN A 23 4.83 28.65 -1.84
C ASN A 23 4.19 27.61 -2.77
N ARG A 24 4.70 27.53 -4.00
CA ARG A 24 4.41 26.41 -4.90
C ARG A 24 5.31 25.23 -4.55
N LYS A 25 4.74 24.15 -4.01
CA LYS A 25 5.47 22.91 -3.77
C LYS A 25 5.19 21.91 -4.91
N GLU A 26 6.18 21.72 -5.76
CA GLU A 26 6.12 20.75 -6.85
C GLU A 26 6.27 19.34 -6.29
N ILE A 27 5.31 18.47 -6.58
CA ILE A 27 5.27 17.08 -6.11
C ILE A 27 5.61 16.12 -7.24
N CYS A 28 5.06 16.34 -8.43
CA CYS A 28 5.37 15.58 -9.62
C CYS A 28 5.77 16.54 -10.73
N ASN A 29 6.91 16.24 -11.37
CA ASN A 29 7.42 16.95 -12.53
C ASN A 29 7.80 15.92 -13.58
N ASN A 30 6.94 15.74 -14.59
CA ASN A 30 7.11 14.75 -15.65
C ASN A 30 7.29 13.31 -15.09
N LEU A 31 6.49 12.94 -14.09
CA LEU A 31 6.59 11.61 -13.50
C LEU A 31 6.10 10.55 -14.48
N ASN A 32 7.00 9.62 -14.80
CA ASN A 32 6.73 8.43 -15.59
C ASN A 32 7.03 7.19 -14.74
N LEU A 33 6.02 6.36 -14.49
CA LEU A 33 6.11 5.20 -13.61
C LEU A 33 5.19 4.09 -14.11
N THR A 34 5.65 2.85 -13.98
CA THR A 34 4.82 1.67 -14.26
C THR A 34 4.86 0.73 -13.06
N VAL A 35 3.68 0.31 -12.59
CA VAL A 35 3.50 -0.72 -11.56
C VAL A 35 2.76 -1.89 -12.17
N LYS A 36 3.33 -3.10 -12.04
CA LYS A 36 2.76 -4.31 -12.64
C LYS A 36 1.45 -4.70 -11.97
N LYS A 37 0.46 -5.05 -12.79
CA LYS A 37 -0.80 -5.64 -12.31
C LYS A 37 -0.55 -6.90 -11.50
N GLY A 38 -1.27 -7.03 -10.38
CA GLY A 38 -1.19 -8.18 -9.48
C GLY A 38 0.05 -8.20 -8.59
N ASN A 39 1.00 -7.27 -8.77
CA ASN A 39 2.15 -7.15 -7.91
C ASN A 39 1.83 -6.37 -6.64
N PHE A 40 2.55 -6.70 -5.58
CA PHE A 40 2.70 -5.86 -4.40
C PHE A 40 3.94 -4.99 -4.59
N THR A 41 3.77 -3.68 -4.76
CA THR A 41 4.86 -2.72 -4.96
C THR A 41 4.94 -1.78 -3.76
N SER A 42 6.11 -1.70 -3.13
CA SER A 42 6.36 -0.71 -2.08
C SER A 42 7.15 0.49 -2.61
N ILE A 43 6.80 1.67 -2.10
CA ILE A 43 7.49 2.92 -2.38
C ILE A 43 8.11 3.42 -1.07
N ILE A 44 9.43 3.56 -1.06
CA ILE A 44 10.20 4.08 0.07
C ILE A 44 10.98 5.34 -0.35
N GLY A 45 11.24 6.21 0.59
CA GLY A 45 12.00 7.43 0.34
C GLY A 45 11.85 8.46 1.46
N PRO A 46 12.53 9.61 1.37
CA PRO A 46 12.51 10.65 2.39
C PRO A 46 11.10 11.15 2.73
N SER A 47 10.94 11.68 3.94
CA SER A 47 9.71 12.40 4.31
C SER A 47 9.53 13.63 3.42
N GLY A 48 8.28 13.90 3.02
CA GLY A 48 7.97 15.03 2.13
C GLY A 48 8.32 14.82 0.65
N SER A 49 8.76 13.62 0.24
CA SER A 49 9.05 13.30 -1.18
C SER A 49 7.82 13.22 -2.09
N GLY A 50 6.61 13.24 -1.54
CA GLY A 50 5.38 13.18 -2.33
C GLY A 50 4.70 11.80 -2.40
N LYS A 51 5.16 10.80 -1.65
CA LYS A 51 4.62 9.42 -1.67
C LYS A 51 3.11 9.36 -1.35
N THR A 52 2.70 9.97 -0.25
CA THR A 52 1.28 10.08 0.13
C THR A 52 0.48 10.85 -0.92
N SER A 53 1.06 11.91 -1.50
CA SER A 53 0.42 12.68 -2.58
C SER A 53 0.23 11.82 -3.82
N LEU A 54 1.18 10.94 -4.15
CA LEU A 54 1.05 9.99 -5.24
C LEU A 54 -0.13 9.03 -5.01
N LEU A 55 -0.30 8.49 -3.80
CA LEU A 55 -1.46 7.65 -3.47
C LEU A 55 -2.77 8.43 -3.60
N LYS A 56 -2.80 9.71 -3.17
CA LYS A 56 -3.98 10.57 -3.30
C LYS A 56 -4.32 10.89 -4.77
N LEU A 57 -3.31 11.05 -5.64
CA LEU A 57 -3.52 11.20 -7.10
C LEU A 57 -4.15 9.94 -7.71
N ILE A 58 -3.65 8.75 -7.34
CA ILE A 58 -4.19 7.48 -7.85
C ILE A 58 -5.62 7.26 -7.37
N SER A 59 -5.93 7.60 -6.11
CA SER A 59 -7.25 7.41 -5.52
C SER A 59 -8.27 8.48 -5.94
N GLY A 60 -7.86 9.52 -6.67
CA GLY A 60 -8.73 10.61 -7.08
C GLY A 60 -9.07 11.62 -5.98
N LEU A 61 -8.42 11.55 -4.81
CA LEU A 61 -8.59 12.54 -3.74
C LEU A 61 -8.01 13.91 -4.10
N ILE A 62 -7.02 13.93 -5.00
CA ILE A 62 -6.47 15.14 -5.60
C ILE A 62 -6.29 14.91 -7.10
N ASN A 63 -6.38 15.99 -7.89
CA ASN A 63 -6.25 15.90 -9.34
C ASN A 63 -4.86 16.37 -9.78
N PHE A 64 -4.24 15.67 -10.73
CA PHE A 64 -3.02 16.14 -11.40
C PHE A 64 -3.35 17.22 -12.43
N THR A 65 -2.40 18.11 -12.68
CA THR A 65 -2.59 19.25 -13.60
C THR A 65 -2.39 18.88 -15.06
N LYS A 66 -1.50 17.91 -15.33
CA LYS A 66 -1.17 17.45 -16.69
C LYS A 66 -0.73 15.99 -16.65
N GLY A 67 -0.91 15.27 -17.77
CA GLY A 67 -0.51 13.88 -17.94
C GLY A 67 -1.70 12.94 -17.92
N GLN A 68 -1.42 11.64 -17.77
CA GLN A 68 -2.43 10.59 -17.74
C GLN A 68 -2.00 9.46 -16.82
N ILE A 69 -2.94 8.97 -16.00
CA ILE A 69 -2.80 7.74 -15.24
C ILE A 69 -3.79 6.72 -15.81
N THR A 70 -3.31 5.53 -16.13
CA THR A 70 -4.14 4.43 -16.65
C THR A 70 -3.88 3.16 -15.86
N PHE A 71 -4.91 2.34 -15.70
CA PHE A 71 -4.82 1.00 -15.15
C PHE A 71 -5.65 0.05 -16.02
N GLU A 72 -5.02 -1.01 -16.52
CA GLU A 72 -5.66 -1.97 -17.45
C GLU A 72 -6.30 -1.29 -18.66
N ASN A 73 -5.56 -0.38 -19.28
CA ASN A 73 -5.99 0.44 -20.44
C ASN A 73 -7.18 1.39 -20.18
N ARG A 74 -7.68 1.47 -18.96
CA ARG A 74 -8.73 2.44 -18.56
C ARG A 74 -8.09 3.62 -17.87
N LYS A 75 -8.66 4.81 -18.06
CA LYS A 75 -8.22 6.00 -17.31
C LYS A 75 -8.55 5.82 -15.84
N ILE A 76 -7.69 6.32 -14.97
CA ILE A 76 -7.83 6.14 -13.53
C ILE A 76 -9.15 6.71 -12.99
N ASN A 77 -9.64 7.81 -13.55
CA ASN A 77 -10.90 8.44 -13.17
C ASN A 77 -12.15 7.59 -13.50
N GLU A 78 -12.04 6.65 -14.43
CA GLU A 78 -13.14 5.73 -14.78
C GLU A 78 -13.27 4.56 -13.79
N ILE A 79 -12.25 4.34 -12.96
CA ILE A 79 -12.15 3.18 -12.08
C ILE A 79 -11.98 3.54 -10.59
N PHE A 80 -12.21 4.77 -10.16
CA PHE A 80 -12.06 5.16 -8.76
C PHE A 80 -12.85 4.27 -7.78
N HIS A 81 -14.00 3.73 -8.20
CA HIS A 81 -14.80 2.81 -7.41
C HIS A 81 -14.16 1.41 -7.25
N GLU A 82 -13.14 1.07 -8.04
CA GLU A 82 -12.35 -0.16 -7.95
C GLU A 82 -11.03 0.05 -7.17
N ILE A 83 -10.80 1.25 -6.66
CA ILE A 83 -9.61 1.64 -5.91
C ILE A 83 -9.98 1.86 -4.46
N THR A 84 -9.20 1.31 -3.55
CA THR A 84 -9.38 1.58 -2.12
C THR A 84 -8.07 2.06 -1.52
N LEU A 85 -8.15 3.16 -0.75
CA LEU A 85 -7.03 3.72 0.00
C LEU A 85 -7.22 3.47 1.49
N VAL A 86 -6.23 2.82 2.10
CA VAL A 86 -6.07 2.75 3.56
C VAL A 86 -5.06 3.81 3.95
N GLN A 87 -5.51 4.80 4.70
CA GLN A 87 -4.67 5.91 5.17
C GLN A 87 -3.94 5.55 6.46
N GLN A 88 -2.84 6.23 6.75
CA GLN A 88 -2.04 6.09 7.96
C GLN A 88 -2.91 6.28 9.22
N ASN A 89 -3.75 7.30 9.23
CA ASN A 89 -4.72 7.50 10.31
C ASN A 89 -5.95 6.62 10.04
N ILE A 90 -6.15 5.64 10.92
CA ILE A 90 -7.27 4.71 10.82
C ILE A 90 -8.58 5.46 11.12
N ALA A 91 -9.30 5.83 10.07
CA ALA A 91 -10.57 6.55 10.19
C ALA A 91 -11.72 5.55 10.44
N LEU A 92 -11.76 4.96 11.66
CA LEU A 92 -12.93 4.21 12.12
C LEU A 92 -13.90 5.15 12.82
N MET A 93 -15.19 4.90 12.64
CA MET A 93 -16.24 5.62 13.34
C MET A 93 -16.32 5.11 14.78
N PRO A 94 -16.02 5.92 15.80
CA PRO A 94 -15.91 5.45 17.19
C PRO A 94 -17.25 4.95 17.78
N TRP A 95 -18.37 5.39 17.22
CA TRP A 95 -19.72 4.98 17.60
C TRP A 95 -20.26 3.77 16.86
N LEU A 96 -19.49 3.21 15.90
CA LEU A 96 -19.82 1.98 15.19
C LEU A 96 -18.96 0.84 15.72
N ASN A 97 -19.53 -0.36 15.82
CA ASN A 97 -18.77 -1.56 16.14
C ASN A 97 -17.95 -2.05 14.92
N VAL A 98 -17.14 -3.09 15.10
CA VAL A 98 -16.29 -3.69 14.06
C VAL A 98 -17.12 -4.05 12.82
N TYR A 99 -18.22 -4.77 13.00
CA TYR A 99 -19.09 -5.18 11.91
C TYR A 99 -19.61 -3.98 11.11
N GLN A 100 -20.12 -2.97 11.79
CA GLN A 100 -20.65 -1.75 11.19
C GLN A 100 -19.57 -0.91 10.51
N ASN A 101 -18.37 -0.80 11.12
CA ASN A 101 -17.24 -0.12 10.51
C ASN A 101 -16.79 -0.77 9.20
N ILE A 102 -16.75 -2.10 9.16
CA ILE A 102 -16.37 -2.82 7.94
C ILE A 102 -17.47 -2.66 6.86
N ALA A 103 -18.76 -2.71 7.25
CA ALA A 103 -19.89 -2.56 6.34
C ALA A 103 -20.05 -1.15 5.79
N LEU A 104 -19.40 -0.15 6.39
CA LEU A 104 -19.58 1.26 6.06
C LEU A 104 -19.32 1.53 4.57
N GLY A 105 -20.32 2.11 3.90
CA GLY A 105 -20.26 2.41 2.45
C GLY A 105 -20.73 1.27 1.53
N LYS A 106 -21.10 0.11 2.08
CA LYS A 106 -21.76 -0.97 1.30
C LYS A 106 -23.27 -0.83 1.36
N ASN A 107 -23.94 -1.05 0.23
CA ASN A 107 -25.41 -1.12 0.20
C ASN A 107 -25.91 -2.32 1.01
N SER A 108 -26.77 -2.05 1.98
CA SER A 108 -27.37 -3.07 2.87
C SER A 108 -28.30 -4.06 2.16
N ASN A 109 -28.73 -3.78 0.93
CA ASN A 109 -29.71 -4.56 0.20
C ASN A 109 -29.13 -5.78 -0.56
N SER A 110 -27.83 -6.08 -0.42
CA SER A 110 -27.28 -7.29 -1.06
C SER A 110 -27.53 -8.50 -0.15
N ASN A 111 -28.29 -9.49 -0.65
CA ASN A 111 -28.63 -10.72 0.06
C ASN A 111 -27.43 -11.51 0.61
N ASN A 112 -26.20 -11.16 0.18
CA ASN A 112 -24.96 -11.83 0.58
C ASN A 112 -24.07 -10.99 1.49
N LEU A 113 -24.42 -9.72 1.81
CA LEU A 113 -23.53 -8.82 2.54
C LEU A 113 -23.12 -9.39 3.90
N HIS A 114 -24.05 -9.99 4.64
CA HIS A 114 -23.75 -10.59 5.94
C HIS A 114 -22.70 -11.70 5.85
N ALA A 115 -22.84 -12.60 4.90
CA ALA A 115 -21.88 -13.69 4.68
C ALA A 115 -20.51 -13.17 4.22
N GLU A 116 -20.47 -12.15 3.35
CA GLU A 116 -19.23 -11.49 2.93
C GLU A 116 -18.52 -10.80 4.10
N LEU A 117 -19.27 -10.12 4.97
CA LEU A 117 -18.75 -9.46 6.18
C LEU A 117 -18.12 -10.48 7.14
N LEU A 118 -18.83 -11.55 7.46
CA LEU A 118 -18.31 -12.61 8.34
C LEU A 118 -17.06 -13.25 7.75
N ARG A 119 -17.01 -13.46 6.43
CA ARG A 119 -15.84 -14.01 5.76
C ARG A 119 -14.64 -13.05 5.86
N VAL A 120 -14.83 -11.75 5.62
CA VAL A 120 -13.74 -10.76 5.69
C VAL A 120 -13.26 -10.60 7.13
N ILE A 121 -14.17 -10.59 8.13
CA ILE A 121 -13.82 -10.57 9.55
C ILE A 121 -12.94 -11.78 9.91
N LYS A 122 -13.30 -12.95 9.42
CA LYS A 122 -12.51 -14.19 9.58
C LYS A 122 -11.16 -14.08 8.87
N ASP A 123 -11.15 -13.63 7.62
CA ASP A 123 -9.92 -13.48 6.81
C ASP A 123 -8.85 -12.66 7.54
N VAL A 124 -9.26 -11.64 8.33
CA VAL A 124 -8.34 -10.77 9.10
C VAL A 124 -8.15 -11.19 10.56
N GLY A 125 -8.68 -12.36 10.97
CA GLY A 125 -8.51 -12.89 12.33
C GLY A 125 -9.24 -12.09 13.41
N LEU A 126 -10.41 -11.52 13.11
CA LEU A 126 -11.26 -10.80 14.04
C LEU A 126 -12.54 -11.56 14.42
N GLU A 127 -12.54 -12.90 14.31
CA GLU A 127 -13.64 -13.74 14.77
C GLU A 127 -13.89 -13.51 16.26
N GLY A 128 -15.16 -13.34 16.64
CA GLY A 128 -15.53 -13.02 18.04
C GLY A 128 -15.49 -11.55 18.42
N PHE A 129 -14.91 -10.66 17.59
CA PHE A 129 -14.80 -9.23 17.87
C PHE A 129 -15.77 -8.35 17.08
N ALA A 130 -16.71 -8.96 16.34
CA ALA A 130 -17.63 -8.23 15.44
C ALA A 130 -18.48 -7.16 16.14
N SER A 131 -18.87 -7.38 17.40
CA SER A 131 -19.66 -6.46 18.23
C SER A 131 -18.83 -5.43 19.01
N PHE A 132 -17.50 -5.53 19.01
CA PHE A 132 -16.62 -4.64 19.75
C PHE A 132 -16.52 -3.27 19.08
N PHE A 133 -16.40 -2.21 19.90
CA PHE A 133 -16.19 -0.84 19.43
C PHE A 133 -14.70 -0.52 19.34
N PRO A 134 -14.28 0.49 18.54
CA PRO A 134 -12.87 0.84 18.35
C PRO A 134 -12.07 1.04 19.65
N PHE A 135 -12.67 1.64 20.68
CA PHE A 135 -12.00 1.89 21.97
C PHE A 135 -11.72 0.61 22.79
N GLN A 136 -12.30 -0.53 22.40
CA GLN A 136 -12.09 -1.84 23.03
C GLN A 136 -11.02 -2.66 22.31
N LEU A 137 -10.46 -2.15 21.22
CA LEU A 137 -9.53 -2.87 20.34
C LEU A 137 -8.09 -2.40 20.53
N SER A 138 -7.14 -3.30 20.38
CA SER A 138 -5.71 -2.93 20.25
C SER A 138 -5.45 -2.20 18.93
N GLY A 139 -4.32 -1.47 18.84
CA GLY A 139 -3.91 -0.79 17.61
C GLY A 139 -3.83 -1.74 16.39
N GLY A 140 -3.33 -2.95 16.61
CA GLY A 140 -3.29 -3.99 15.58
C GLY A 140 -4.67 -4.45 15.13
N MET A 141 -5.61 -4.58 16.06
CA MET A 141 -7.00 -4.94 15.71
C MET A 141 -7.68 -3.81 14.93
N LEU A 142 -7.46 -2.55 15.31
CA LEU A 142 -7.96 -1.39 14.55
C LEU A 142 -7.46 -1.41 13.10
N GLN A 143 -6.17 -1.73 12.92
CA GLN A 143 -5.58 -1.85 11.58
C GLN A 143 -6.23 -2.98 10.77
N ARG A 144 -6.46 -4.14 11.39
CA ARG A 144 -7.18 -5.27 10.76
C ARG A 144 -8.60 -4.88 10.34
N VAL A 145 -9.33 -4.08 11.15
CA VAL A 145 -10.66 -3.56 10.79
C VAL A 145 -10.58 -2.67 9.55
N ALA A 146 -9.60 -1.76 9.48
CA ALA A 146 -9.42 -0.88 8.32
C ALA A 146 -9.11 -1.66 7.03
N ILE A 147 -8.26 -2.68 7.15
CA ILE A 147 -7.94 -3.58 6.04
C ILE A 147 -9.15 -4.42 5.63
N ALA A 148 -9.90 -4.97 6.60
CA ALA A 148 -11.12 -5.71 6.34
C ALA A 148 -12.15 -4.87 5.58
N ARG A 149 -12.36 -3.61 6.01
CA ARG A 149 -13.21 -2.64 5.31
C ARG A 149 -12.74 -2.46 3.87
N ALA A 150 -11.44 -2.25 3.65
CA ALA A 150 -10.88 -2.09 2.32
C ALA A 150 -11.12 -3.33 1.43
N LEU A 151 -10.89 -4.53 1.97
CA LEU A 151 -11.04 -5.80 1.24
C LEU A 151 -12.48 -6.18 0.94
N LEU A 152 -13.45 -5.71 1.75
CA LEU A 152 -14.88 -5.93 1.50
C LEU A 152 -15.33 -5.33 0.16
N PHE A 153 -14.70 -4.21 -0.27
CA PHE A 153 -14.98 -3.58 -1.55
C PHE A 153 -14.41 -4.36 -2.75
N LYS A 154 -13.63 -5.42 -2.52
CA LYS A 154 -12.98 -6.23 -3.56
C LYS A 154 -12.21 -5.34 -4.56
N PRO A 155 -11.31 -4.48 -4.08
CA PRO A 155 -10.62 -3.54 -4.94
C PRO A 155 -9.73 -4.28 -5.96
N ARG A 156 -9.57 -3.70 -7.15
CA ARG A 156 -8.55 -4.14 -8.11
C ARG A 156 -7.20 -3.50 -7.83
N LEU A 157 -7.22 -2.32 -7.20
CA LEU A 157 -6.04 -1.58 -6.78
C LEU A 157 -6.21 -1.16 -5.31
N LEU A 158 -5.33 -1.66 -4.45
CA LEU A 158 -5.28 -1.35 -3.03
C LEU A 158 -4.07 -0.44 -2.75
N LEU A 159 -4.35 0.71 -2.17
CA LEU A 159 -3.36 1.70 -1.80
C LEU A 159 -3.22 1.70 -0.27
N LEU A 160 -1.99 1.60 0.22
CA LEU A 160 -1.67 1.53 1.64
C LEU A 160 -0.68 2.64 1.99
N ASP A 161 -1.09 3.59 2.83
CA ASP A 161 -0.25 4.69 3.28
C ASP A 161 0.20 4.42 4.71
N GLU A 162 1.45 3.98 4.87
CA GLU A 162 2.08 3.62 6.16
C GLU A 162 1.19 2.72 7.05
N PRO A 163 0.70 1.59 6.52
CA PRO A 163 -0.37 0.83 7.18
C PRO A 163 0.02 0.25 8.54
N PHE A 164 1.30 0.18 8.88
CA PHE A 164 1.78 -0.44 10.12
C PHE A 164 2.50 0.53 11.05
N ALA A 165 2.52 1.82 10.75
CA ALA A 165 3.31 2.81 11.50
C ALA A 165 2.92 2.92 13.00
N ALA A 166 1.65 2.71 13.32
CA ALA A 166 1.14 2.81 14.70
C ALA A 166 1.31 1.52 15.53
N LEU A 167 1.94 0.47 14.98
CA LEU A 167 2.08 -0.82 15.64
C LEU A 167 3.45 -0.97 16.29
N ASP A 168 3.50 -1.71 17.41
CA ASP A 168 4.76 -2.21 17.96
C ASP A 168 5.43 -3.22 17.01
N ASN A 169 6.73 -3.43 17.16
CA ASN A 169 7.51 -4.23 16.23
C ASN A 169 7.02 -5.68 16.06
N LEU A 170 6.59 -6.34 17.15
CA LEU A 170 6.13 -7.73 17.08
C LEU A 170 4.76 -7.84 16.39
N SER A 171 3.82 -7.01 16.79
CA SER A 171 2.48 -6.94 16.17
C SER A 171 2.58 -6.57 14.68
N ARG A 172 3.49 -5.67 14.33
CA ARG A 172 3.76 -5.23 12.96
C ARG A 172 4.17 -6.38 12.06
N GLU A 173 5.15 -7.19 12.47
CA GLU A 173 5.63 -8.33 11.71
C GLU A 173 4.53 -9.36 11.43
N ILE A 174 3.73 -9.68 12.46
CA ILE A 174 2.64 -10.65 12.36
C ILE A 174 1.57 -10.15 11.40
N ILE A 175 1.07 -8.93 11.63
CA ILE A 175 -0.03 -8.35 10.84
C ILE A 175 0.39 -8.14 9.40
N ALA A 176 1.61 -7.66 9.16
CA ALA A 176 2.15 -7.47 7.83
C ALA A 176 2.21 -8.78 7.04
N THR A 177 2.70 -9.84 7.67
CA THR A 177 2.81 -11.17 7.05
C THR A 177 1.43 -11.75 6.72
N GLU A 178 0.47 -11.63 7.65
CA GLU A 178 -0.91 -12.08 7.43
C GLU A 178 -1.58 -11.31 6.29
N LEU A 179 -1.44 -9.97 6.28
CA LEU A 179 -2.00 -9.13 5.22
C LEU A 179 -1.44 -9.50 3.85
N ALA A 180 -0.13 -9.69 3.73
CA ALA A 180 0.48 -10.12 2.48
C ALA A 180 -0.10 -11.45 1.98
N SER A 181 -0.31 -12.40 2.88
CA SER A 181 -0.94 -13.69 2.55
C SER A 181 -2.36 -13.53 2.02
N ILE A 182 -3.16 -12.67 2.65
CA ILE A 182 -4.55 -12.40 2.25
C ILE A 182 -4.59 -11.73 0.87
N ILE A 183 -3.76 -10.73 0.65
CA ILE A 183 -3.67 -9.97 -0.61
C ILE A 183 -3.25 -10.88 -1.75
N LYS A 184 -2.21 -11.68 -1.54
CA LYS A 184 -1.67 -12.58 -2.57
C LYS A 184 -2.70 -13.61 -3.05
N LYS A 185 -3.55 -14.10 -2.14
CA LYS A 185 -4.67 -15.00 -2.50
C LYS A 185 -5.73 -14.32 -3.37
N LYS A 186 -5.87 -13.00 -3.26
CA LYS A 186 -6.93 -12.23 -3.96
C LYS A 186 -6.47 -11.62 -5.29
N LEU A 187 -5.20 -11.76 -5.66
CA LEU A 187 -4.60 -11.21 -6.89
C LEU A 187 -4.84 -9.69 -7.07
N VAL A 188 -4.89 -8.96 -5.97
CA VAL A 188 -5.06 -7.51 -5.96
C VAL A 188 -3.72 -6.83 -6.30
N THR A 189 -3.74 -5.79 -7.11
CA THR A 189 -2.58 -4.93 -7.29
C THR A 189 -2.43 -4.03 -6.07
N VAL A 190 -1.24 -3.97 -5.46
CA VAL A 190 -1.00 -3.19 -4.24
C VAL A 190 0.10 -2.17 -4.45
N ILE A 191 -0.15 -0.96 -3.99
CA ILE A 191 0.90 0.04 -3.79
C ILE A 191 0.92 0.41 -2.31
N MET A 192 2.05 0.16 -1.66
CA MET A 192 2.28 0.51 -0.26
C MET A 192 3.35 1.60 -0.17
N VAL A 193 3.07 2.62 0.62
CA VAL A 193 4.06 3.58 1.06
C VAL A 193 4.47 3.20 2.48
N THR A 194 5.76 3.09 2.74
CA THR A 194 6.30 2.82 4.08
C THR A 194 7.67 3.44 4.25
N HIS A 195 8.06 3.67 5.49
CA HIS A 195 9.42 4.05 5.89
C HIS A 195 10.26 2.83 6.31
N SER A 196 9.64 1.66 6.54
CA SER A 196 10.34 0.44 6.90
C SER A 196 10.83 -0.28 5.66
N ILE A 197 12.15 -0.39 5.56
CA ILE A 197 12.82 -1.16 4.50
C ILE A 197 12.51 -2.65 4.65
N GLU A 198 12.42 -3.10 5.89
CA GLU A 198 12.12 -4.48 6.25
C GLU A 198 10.72 -4.90 5.77
N GLU A 199 9.70 -4.06 6.03
CA GLU A 199 8.35 -4.28 5.52
C GLU A 199 8.32 -4.31 4.00
N ALA A 200 8.95 -3.31 3.37
CA ALA A 200 9.02 -3.25 1.92
C ALA A 200 9.69 -4.49 1.31
N ALA A 201 10.82 -4.93 1.88
CA ALA A 201 11.54 -6.09 1.39
C ALA A 201 10.77 -7.41 1.59
N LEU A 202 10.07 -7.55 2.71
CA LEU A 202 9.32 -8.77 3.05
C LEU A 202 8.06 -8.93 2.21
N LEU A 203 7.27 -7.85 2.09
CA LEU A 203 5.91 -7.91 1.57
C LEU A 203 5.84 -7.78 0.06
N SER A 204 6.81 -7.07 -0.55
CA SER A 204 6.67 -6.60 -1.92
C SER A 204 7.39 -7.49 -2.93
N ASP A 205 6.78 -7.66 -4.09
CA ASP A 205 7.44 -8.23 -5.27
C ASP A 205 8.45 -7.24 -5.84
N GLU A 206 8.23 -5.94 -5.60
CA GLU A 206 9.09 -4.85 -6.07
C GLU A 206 9.13 -3.69 -5.09
N VAL A 207 10.34 -3.13 -4.87
CA VAL A 207 10.55 -1.93 -4.06
C VAL A 207 11.07 -0.80 -4.94
N LEU A 208 10.40 0.35 -4.89
CA LEU A 208 10.79 1.58 -5.56
C LEU A 208 11.38 2.53 -4.53
N VAL A 209 12.64 2.90 -4.72
CA VAL A 209 13.31 3.93 -3.92
C VAL A 209 13.15 5.26 -4.62
N THR A 210 12.56 6.25 -3.93
CA THR A 210 12.32 7.60 -4.49
C THR A 210 13.24 8.62 -3.87
N GLY A 211 13.57 9.67 -4.65
CA GLY A 211 14.22 10.89 -4.19
C GLY A 211 13.26 11.83 -3.44
N ARG A 212 13.73 13.05 -3.12
CA ARG A 212 12.88 14.13 -2.59
C ARG A 212 11.90 14.65 -3.66
N ALA A 213 11.04 15.57 -3.28
CA ALA A 213 10.14 16.25 -4.20
C ALA A 213 10.94 17.16 -5.17
N PRO A 214 10.60 17.16 -6.46
CA PRO A 214 9.54 16.36 -7.12
C PRO A 214 9.84 14.87 -7.08
N ILE A 215 8.80 14.05 -6.80
CA ILE A 215 8.97 12.60 -6.66
C ILE A 215 9.52 11.99 -7.96
N ASN A 216 10.60 11.25 -7.84
CA ASN A 216 11.22 10.49 -8.91
C ASN A 216 11.65 9.11 -8.39
N VAL A 217 11.58 8.11 -9.24
CA VAL A 217 12.08 6.76 -8.91
C VAL A 217 13.57 6.72 -9.21
N VAL A 218 14.39 6.73 -8.16
CA VAL A 218 15.86 6.68 -8.27
C VAL A 218 16.32 5.25 -8.57
N ARG A 219 15.69 4.25 -7.93
CA ARG A 219 16.03 2.85 -8.12
C ARG A 219 14.81 1.94 -7.95
N ARG A 220 14.82 0.85 -8.71
CA ARG A 220 13.82 -0.22 -8.67
C ARG A 220 14.51 -1.51 -8.27
N TYR A 221 14.00 -2.20 -7.27
CA TYR A 221 14.49 -3.48 -6.78
C TYR A 221 13.39 -4.52 -6.90
N ILE A 222 13.65 -5.56 -7.68
CA ILE A 222 12.75 -6.71 -7.79
C ILE A 222 13.15 -7.69 -6.69
N GLN A 223 12.17 -8.19 -5.95
CA GLN A 223 12.41 -9.18 -4.89
C GLN A 223 13.07 -10.43 -5.50
N PRO A 224 14.25 -10.85 -5.02
CA PRO A 224 14.85 -12.07 -5.49
C PRO A 224 14.01 -13.29 -5.08
N LYS A 225 14.14 -14.37 -5.84
CA LYS A 225 13.49 -15.65 -5.48
C LYS A 225 14.07 -16.16 -4.17
N CYS A 226 13.19 -16.57 -3.27
CA CYS A 226 13.61 -17.23 -2.05
C CYS A 226 14.38 -18.53 -2.39
N THR A 227 15.49 -18.77 -1.68
CA THR A 227 16.30 -20.00 -1.84
C THR A 227 15.61 -21.22 -1.23
N LYS A 228 14.67 -20.99 -0.29
CA LYS A 228 13.82 -22.03 0.31
C LYS A 228 12.59 -22.24 -0.57
N SER A 229 11.99 -23.43 -0.49
CA SER A 229 10.79 -23.81 -1.27
C SER A 229 9.55 -22.91 -1.01
N GLU A 230 9.62 -22.09 0.03
CA GLU A 230 8.53 -21.20 0.44
C GLU A 230 8.91 -19.73 0.23
N SER A 231 7.93 -18.89 -0.09
CA SER A 231 8.15 -17.44 -0.19
C SER A 231 8.50 -16.83 1.17
N TRP A 232 9.26 -15.74 1.21
CA TRP A 232 9.64 -15.07 2.46
C TRP A 232 8.43 -14.59 3.25
N GLN A 233 7.33 -14.20 2.57
CA GLN A 233 6.07 -13.87 3.23
C GLN A 233 5.49 -15.05 4.05
N LYS A 234 5.68 -16.30 3.59
CA LYS A 234 5.26 -17.49 4.34
C LYS A 234 6.22 -17.83 5.48
N LEU A 235 7.51 -17.60 5.28
CA LEU A 235 8.52 -17.85 6.32
C LEU A 235 8.41 -16.85 7.48
N GLY A 236 7.89 -15.65 7.22
CA GLY A 236 7.88 -14.54 8.15
C GLY A 236 9.25 -13.87 8.28
N PHE A 237 9.27 -12.69 8.91
CA PHE A 237 10.46 -11.83 8.95
C PHE A 237 11.66 -12.52 9.62
N ARG A 238 11.48 -13.13 10.81
CA ARG A 238 12.56 -13.76 11.56
C ARG A 238 13.30 -14.86 10.76
N LYS A 239 12.55 -15.77 10.15
CA LYS A 239 13.15 -16.85 9.34
C LYS A 239 13.75 -16.34 8.04
N SER A 240 13.24 -15.25 7.50
CA SER A 240 13.79 -14.61 6.30
C SER A 240 15.15 -13.97 6.58
N LEU A 241 15.40 -13.47 7.78
CA LEU A 241 16.72 -12.95 8.20
C LEU A 241 17.83 -14.02 8.28
N GLU A 242 17.50 -15.31 8.27
CA GLU A 242 18.47 -16.39 8.16
C GLU A 242 18.96 -16.61 6.72
N ASP A 243 18.27 -16.03 5.73
CA ASP A 243 18.61 -16.16 4.31
C ASP A 243 19.55 -15.04 3.87
N LYS A 244 20.77 -15.40 3.47
CA LYS A 244 21.78 -14.44 2.99
C LYS A 244 21.29 -13.62 1.78
N THR A 245 20.46 -14.20 0.92
CA THR A 245 19.91 -13.50 -0.25
C THR A 245 18.94 -12.40 0.20
N PHE A 246 18.11 -12.67 1.20
CA PHE A 246 17.20 -11.68 1.78
C PHE A 246 17.96 -10.57 2.51
N LEU A 247 18.98 -10.92 3.31
CA LEU A 247 19.82 -9.92 3.97
C LEU A 247 20.53 -8.99 2.97
N ASN A 248 21.10 -9.57 1.91
CA ASN A 248 21.72 -8.78 0.84
C ASN A 248 20.73 -7.88 0.14
N TYR A 249 19.50 -8.36 -0.08
CA TYR A 249 18.42 -7.56 -0.68
C TYR A 249 18.06 -6.36 0.19
N ILE A 250 17.85 -6.56 1.49
CA ILE A 250 17.62 -5.46 2.46
C ILE A 250 18.79 -4.48 2.44
N LYS A 251 20.03 -4.98 2.47
CA LYS A 251 21.24 -4.13 2.44
C LYS A 251 21.27 -3.24 1.19
N LEU A 252 21.02 -3.80 0.02
CA LEU A 252 21.01 -3.05 -1.24
C LEU A 252 19.96 -1.91 -1.22
N ILE A 253 18.76 -2.18 -0.70
CA ILE A 253 17.71 -1.17 -0.58
C ILE A 253 18.14 -0.08 0.42
N ARG A 254 18.70 -0.49 1.56
CA ARG A 254 19.15 0.42 2.63
C ARG A 254 20.27 1.34 2.15
N ASP A 255 21.30 0.79 1.51
CA ASP A 255 22.43 1.55 0.99
C ASP A 255 21.97 2.60 -0.05
N MET A 256 21.00 2.25 -0.91
CA MET A 256 20.44 3.21 -1.86
C MET A 256 19.63 4.29 -1.16
N SER A 257 18.83 3.93 -0.15
CA SER A 257 18.03 4.89 0.61
C SER A 257 18.93 5.92 1.32
N TYR A 258 20.05 5.48 1.91
CA TYR A 258 21.04 6.40 2.49
C TYR A 258 21.69 7.30 1.44
N LYS A 259 22.13 6.74 0.30
CA LYS A 259 22.72 7.55 -0.79
C LYS A 259 21.79 8.62 -1.32
N VAL A 260 20.48 8.37 -1.32
CA VAL A 260 19.47 9.36 -1.70
C VAL A 260 19.37 10.47 -0.66
N MET A 261 19.47 10.13 0.64
CA MET A 261 19.44 11.10 1.73
C MET A 261 20.72 11.96 1.78
N GLU A 262 21.91 11.36 1.53
CA GLU A 262 23.21 12.03 1.60
C GLU A 262 23.50 12.96 0.42
N LYS A 263 23.05 12.63 -0.79
CA LYS A 263 23.25 13.48 -1.98
C LYS A 263 22.52 14.82 -1.93
N GLU A 264 21.75 15.04 -0.92
CA GLU A 264 20.81 16.14 -0.80
C GLU A 264 21.10 17.07 0.42
N ASN A 265 22.21 16.81 1.14
CA ASN A 265 22.88 17.73 2.07
C ASN A 265 24.05 18.44 1.39
#